data_5d79e50d9e5ecd9cbabe2679f87d4845
#
_entry.id   5d79e50d9e5ecd9cbabe2679f87d4845
#
_cell.length_a   1.000
_cell.length_b   1.000
_cell.length_c   1.000
_cell.angle_alpha   90.00
_cell.angle_beta   90.00
_cell.angle_gamma   90.00
#
_symmetry.space_group_name_H-M   'P 1'
#
loop_
_entity.id
_entity.type
_entity.pdbx_description
1 polymer ?
#
loop_
_entity_poly.entity_id
_entity_poly.type
_entity_poly.pdbx_seq_one_letter_code
_entity_poly.pdbx_strand_id
1 'polypeptide(L)'
;MARSRAAVSSSRLRSSSGSGSCSASCHSFEEVAQKKSSCDYLFLSPIFNSISKQGYEAAFTPEALQEAAQKGLIDSQVVALGGITLERIQQLHDWHFGGAAFLGDIWQRMNDPHVSTYLSALRKRLSRFQSCQELKRFCHNT
;
A
#
# COMPACT_ATOMS: atom_id res chain seq x y z
N MET A 1 24.19 -19.74 0.84
CA MET A 1 24.02 -18.54 1.61
C MET A 1 23.57 -17.39 0.80
N ALA A 2 22.31 -17.15 0.79
CA ALA A 2 21.78 -16.01 0.09
C ALA A 2 22.25 -14.71 0.73
N ARG A 3 22.65 -13.80 -0.07
CA ARG A 3 23.12 -12.55 0.45
C ARG A 3 22.09 -11.51 0.24
N SER A 4 21.84 -10.77 1.23
CA SER A 4 20.99 -9.60 1.22
C SER A 4 21.69 -8.43 0.53
N ARG A 5 22.08 -8.59 -0.70
CA ARG A 5 22.83 -7.55 -1.40
C ARG A 5 21.98 -6.52 -2.12
N ALA A 6 20.70 -6.82 -2.28
CA ALA A 6 19.81 -5.94 -3.03
C ALA A 6 19.51 -4.61 -2.32
N ALA A 7 19.66 -4.58 -1.01
CA ALA A 7 19.31 -3.40 -0.23
C ALA A 7 20.31 -2.25 -0.36
N VAL A 8 21.54 -2.54 -0.78
CA VAL A 8 22.61 -1.53 -0.80
C VAL A 8 22.55 -0.66 -2.06
N SER A 9 21.95 -1.16 -3.13
CA SER A 9 21.97 -0.43 -4.39
C SER A 9 20.91 0.67 -4.48
N SER A 10 19.85 0.57 -3.69
CA SER A 10 18.76 1.54 -3.79
C SER A 10 19.10 2.91 -3.21
N SER A 11 20.01 2.97 -2.27
CA SER A 11 20.41 4.23 -1.68
C SER A 11 21.26 5.10 -2.61
N ARG A 12 21.92 4.49 -3.59
CA ARG A 12 22.78 5.22 -4.52
C ARG A 12 22.00 5.90 -5.65
N LEU A 13 20.78 5.43 -5.93
CA LEU A 13 19.97 5.99 -7.01
C LEU A 13 19.38 7.35 -6.66
N ARG A 14 19.40 7.73 -5.39
CA ARG A 14 18.87 9.01 -4.95
C ARG A 14 19.77 10.21 -5.20
N SER A 15 21.02 9.99 -5.47
CA SER A 15 21.96 11.08 -5.72
C SER A 15 21.81 11.68 -7.11
N SER A 16 21.05 11.06 -7.99
CA SER A 16 20.77 11.65 -9.29
C SER A 16 19.65 12.68 -9.16
N SER A 17 19.83 13.81 -9.76
CA SER A 17 18.89 14.94 -9.73
C SER A 17 17.59 14.68 -10.50
N GLY A 18 17.18 13.43 -10.62
CA GLY A 18 15.95 13.06 -11.31
C GLY A 18 14.71 13.36 -10.47
N SER A 19 13.65 13.81 -11.10
CA SER A 19 12.37 14.09 -10.47
C SER A 19 11.52 12.83 -10.23
N GLY A 20 12.09 11.64 -10.32
CA GLY A 20 11.39 10.39 -10.12
C GLY A 20 11.13 10.06 -8.66
N SER A 21 10.03 9.38 -8.38
CA SER A 21 9.71 8.87 -7.04
C SER A 21 10.32 7.50 -6.83
N CYS A 22 10.72 7.20 -5.60
CA CYS A 22 11.25 5.91 -5.19
C CYS A 22 10.19 5.12 -4.45
N SER A 23 10.00 3.86 -4.82
CA SER A 23 9.10 2.96 -4.12
C SER A 23 9.78 1.61 -3.88
N ALA A 24 9.29 0.88 -2.90
CA ALA A 24 9.79 -0.46 -2.58
C ALA A 24 8.65 -1.35 -2.10
N SER A 25 8.81 -2.65 -2.35
CA SER A 25 7.90 -3.66 -1.82
C SER A 25 8.42 -4.17 -0.49
N CYS A 26 7.51 -4.31 0.47
CA CYS A 26 7.79 -4.81 1.81
C CYS A 26 6.86 -5.98 2.11
N HIS A 27 7.40 -6.97 2.81
CA HIS A 27 6.66 -8.17 3.21
C HIS A 27 6.67 -8.38 4.72
N SER A 28 7.21 -7.41 5.46
CA SER A 28 7.20 -7.41 6.92
C SER A 28 7.21 -5.97 7.44
N PHE A 29 6.86 -5.81 8.70
CA PHE A 29 6.89 -4.50 9.35
C PHE A 29 8.31 -3.98 9.52
N GLU A 30 9.27 -4.86 9.72
CA GLU A 30 10.70 -4.50 9.80
C GLU A 30 11.18 -3.87 8.48
N GLU A 31 10.78 -4.44 7.35
CA GLU A 31 11.14 -3.89 6.04
C GLU A 31 10.53 -2.50 5.84
N VAL A 32 9.30 -2.29 6.29
CA VAL A 32 8.65 -0.98 6.24
C VAL A 32 9.45 0.03 7.05
N ALA A 33 9.83 -0.32 8.27
CA ALA A 33 10.59 0.56 9.14
C ALA A 33 11.96 0.92 8.54
N GLN A 34 12.63 -0.04 7.93
CA GLN A 34 13.94 0.16 7.33
C GLN A 34 13.90 1.03 6.07
N LYS A 35 12.89 0.84 5.23
CA LYS A 35 12.81 1.49 3.92
C LYS A 35 12.06 2.82 3.94
N LYS A 36 11.38 3.12 5.03
CA LYS A 36 10.48 4.27 5.12
C LYS A 36 11.18 5.61 4.89
N SER A 37 12.40 5.73 5.37
CA SER A 37 13.20 6.95 5.21
C SER A 37 13.84 7.09 3.84
N SER A 38 13.99 5.98 3.09
CA SER A 38 14.68 5.99 1.80
C SER A 38 13.76 5.96 0.60
N CYS A 39 12.47 5.73 0.78
CA CYS A 39 11.50 5.68 -0.32
C CYS A 39 10.37 6.67 -0.10
N ASP A 40 9.79 7.12 -1.21
CA ASP A 40 8.67 8.07 -1.16
C ASP A 40 7.38 7.36 -0.74
N TYR A 41 7.19 6.11 -1.19
CA TYR A 41 6.09 5.27 -0.73
C TYR A 41 6.50 3.80 -0.75
N LEU A 42 5.77 2.99 0.00
CA LEU A 42 6.06 1.57 0.19
C LEU A 42 4.81 0.74 -0.08
N PHE A 43 4.99 -0.44 -0.67
CA PHE A 43 3.92 -1.42 -0.79
C PHE A 43 4.09 -2.48 0.29
N LEU A 44 3.06 -2.69 1.09
CA LEU A 44 3.03 -3.76 2.08
C LEU A 44 2.10 -4.87 1.61
N SER A 45 2.61 -6.09 1.48
CA SER A 45 1.87 -7.23 0.95
C SER A 45 2.33 -8.55 1.58
N PRO A 46 1.48 -9.58 1.58
CA PRO A 46 0.06 -9.56 1.24
C PRO A 46 -0.81 -9.16 2.43
N ILE A 47 -1.71 -8.21 2.25
CA ILE A 47 -2.59 -7.73 3.34
C ILE A 47 -3.76 -8.70 3.55
N PHE A 48 -4.34 -9.20 2.46
CA PHE A 48 -5.42 -10.18 2.48
C PHE A 48 -5.02 -11.40 1.66
N ASN A 49 -5.79 -12.48 1.78
CA ASN A 49 -5.58 -13.66 0.96
C ASN A 49 -5.68 -13.32 -0.53
N SER A 50 -4.82 -13.93 -1.34
CA SER A 50 -4.81 -13.67 -2.77
C SER A 50 -6.11 -14.12 -3.43
N ILE A 51 -6.65 -13.29 -4.31
CA ILE A 51 -7.84 -13.61 -5.11
C ILE A 51 -7.47 -14.47 -6.32
N SER A 52 -6.30 -14.22 -6.91
CA SER A 52 -5.90 -14.81 -8.18
C SER A 52 -4.91 -15.95 -8.05
N LYS A 53 -4.24 -16.10 -6.90
CA LYS A 53 -3.21 -17.11 -6.68
C LYS A 53 -3.52 -17.92 -5.43
N GLN A 54 -3.69 -19.24 -5.60
CA GLN A 54 -3.86 -20.14 -4.48
C GLN A 54 -2.54 -20.26 -3.71
N GLY A 55 -2.64 -20.39 -2.38
CA GLY A 55 -1.48 -20.54 -1.52
C GLY A 55 -0.85 -19.25 -1.02
N TYR A 56 -1.30 -18.09 -1.51
CA TYR A 56 -0.88 -16.80 -1.00
C TYR A 56 -1.88 -16.31 0.04
N GLU A 57 -1.60 -16.66 1.29
CA GLU A 57 -2.41 -16.24 2.42
C GLU A 57 -1.94 -14.88 2.95
N ALA A 58 -2.82 -14.23 3.69
CA ALA A 58 -2.47 -12.97 4.35
C ALA A 58 -1.32 -13.19 5.33
N ALA A 59 -0.30 -12.36 5.24
CA ALA A 59 0.88 -12.45 6.11
C ALA A 59 0.68 -11.71 7.44
N PHE A 60 -0.38 -10.92 7.56
CA PHE A 60 -0.62 -10.05 8.71
C PHE A 60 -2.01 -10.31 9.28
N THR A 61 -2.10 -10.34 10.61
CA THR A 61 -3.40 -10.39 11.28
C THR A 61 -4.01 -8.99 11.35
N PRO A 62 -5.35 -8.87 11.44
CA PRO A 62 -5.99 -7.57 11.61
C PRO A 62 -5.49 -6.82 12.83
N GLU A 63 -5.22 -7.54 13.92
CA GLU A 63 -4.70 -6.96 15.15
C GLU A 63 -3.30 -6.38 14.97
N ALA A 64 -2.43 -7.10 14.25
CA ALA A 64 -1.08 -6.63 13.95
C ALA A 64 -1.09 -5.38 13.07
N LEU A 65 -2.00 -5.33 12.09
CA LEU A 65 -2.16 -4.16 11.23
C LEU A 65 -2.69 -2.95 12.02
N GLN A 66 -3.65 -3.18 12.91
CA GLN A 66 -4.18 -2.14 13.79
C GLN A 66 -3.10 -1.58 14.71
N GLU A 67 -2.30 -2.46 15.30
CA GLU A 67 -1.20 -2.05 16.17
C GLU A 67 -0.14 -1.26 15.41
N ALA A 68 0.23 -1.70 14.21
CA ALA A 68 1.19 -1.00 13.35
C ALA A 68 0.67 0.38 12.96
N ALA A 69 -0.63 0.52 12.72
CA ALA A 69 -1.26 1.81 12.43
C ALA A 69 -1.19 2.75 13.64
N GLN A 70 -1.47 2.23 14.83
CA GLN A 70 -1.41 3.01 16.07
C GLN A 70 0.01 3.49 16.38
N LYS A 71 1.01 2.68 16.06
CA LYS A 71 2.43 3.03 16.24
C LYS A 71 2.95 3.98 15.16
N GLY A 72 2.14 4.32 14.15
CA GLY A 72 2.54 5.19 13.06
C GLY A 72 3.41 4.52 12.01
N LEU A 73 3.56 3.20 12.05
CA LEU A 73 4.31 2.44 11.07
C LEU A 73 3.57 2.38 9.73
N ILE A 74 2.26 2.19 9.78
CA ILE A 74 1.38 2.31 8.62
C ILE A 74 0.82 3.73 8.61
N ASP A 75 1.10 4.47 7.55
CA ASP A 75 0.65 5.86 7.38
C ASP A 75 0.41 6.14 5.89
N SER A 76 0.32 7.42 5.54
CA SER A 76 0.08 7.86 4.16
C SER A 76 1.16 7.43 3.16
N GLN A 77 2.30 6.98 3.63
CA GLN A 77 3.41 6.51 2.80
C GLN A 77 3.26 5.04 2.41
N VAL A 78 2.41 4.28 3.10
CA VAL A 78 2.28 2.83 2.92
C VAL A 78 1.02 2.52 2.11
N VAL A 79 1.21 1.76 1.03
CA VAL A 79 0.14 1.33 0.12
C VAL A 79 -0.13 -0.16 0.37
N ALA A 80 -1.39 -0.51 0.55
CA ALA A 80 -1.78 -1.91 0.74
C ALA A 80 -1.83 -2.64 -0.60
N LEU A 81 -1.28 -3.86 -0.63
CA LEU A 81 -1.27 -4.72 -1.80
C LEU A 81 -1.61 -6.15 -1.37
N GLY A 82 -2.31 -6.89 -2.21
CA GLY A 82 -2.67 -8.29 -1.99
C GLY A 82 -4.09 -8.48 -1.50
N GLY A 83 -4.94 -9.05 -2.36
CA GLY A 83 -6.32 -9.39 -2.04
C GLY A 83 -7.23 -8.20 -1.81
N ILE A 84 -6.90 -7.05 -2.37
CA ILE A 84 -7.66 -5.81 -2.16
C ILE A 84 -8.92 -5.81 -3.03
N THR A 85 -10.07 -5.53 -2.43
CA THR A 85 -11.36 -5.39 -3.11
C THR A 85 -12.05 -4.10 -2.67
N LEU A 86 -13.12 -3.76 -3.37
CA LEU A 86 -13.91 -2.55 -3.07
C LEU A 86 -14.42 -2.53 -1.62
N GLU A 87 -14.89 -3.68 -1.11
CA GLU A 87 -15.44 -3.80 0.24
C GLU A 87 -14.38 -3.58 1.31
N ARG A 88 -13.13 -3.84 1.00
CA ARG A 88 -12.02 -3.78 1.96
C ARG A 88 -11.38 -2.40 2.07
N ILE A 89 -11.74 -1.47 1.21
CA ILE A 89 -11.15 -0.12 1.20
C ILE A 89 -11.39 0.60 2.52
N GLN A 90 -12.59 0.50 3.09
CA GLN A 90 -12.88 1.15 4.37
C GLN A 90 -11.96 0.62 5.49
N GLN A 91 -11.74 -0.68 5.52
CA GLN A 91 -10.86 -1.30 6.50
C GLN A 91 -9.41 -0.81 6.35
N LEU A 92 -8.93 -0.65 5.10
CA LEU A 92 -7.60 -0.09 4.86
C LEU A 92 -7.48 1.35 5.33
N HIS A 93 -8.53 2.12 5.16
CA HIS A 93 -8.59 3.49 5.67
C HIS A 93 -8.51 3.51 7.20
N ASP A 94 -9.23 2.61 7.87
CA ASP A 94 -9.21 2.49 9.33
C ASP A 94 -7.81 2.08 9.84
N TRP A 95 -7.04 1.35 9.05
CA TRP A 95 -5.66 0.98 9.37
C TRP A 95 -4.64 2.02 8.91
N HIS A 96 -5.07 3.21 8.53
CA HIS A 96 -4.22 4.36 8.17
C HIS A 96 -3.39 4.18 6.90
N PHE A 97 -3.70 3.21 6.04
CA PHE A 97 -3.00 3.09 4.75
C PHE A 97 -3.20 4.34 3.90
N GLY A 98 -2.17 4.74 3.18
CA GLY A 98 -2.21 5.90 2.29
C GLY A 98 -2.84 5.61 0.93
N GLY A 99 -2.99 4.33 0.59
CA GLY A 99 -3.58 3.92 -0.68
C GLY A 99 -3.75 2.42 -0.76
N ALA A 100 -4.27 1.97 -1.89
CA ALA A 100 -4.50 0.55 -2.16
C ALA A 100 -4.15 0.23 -3.61
N ALA A 101 -3.51 -0.91 -3.83
CA ALA A 101 -3.18 -1.40 -5.16
C ALA A 101 -4.07 -2.60 -5.49
N PHE A 102 -4.72 -2.52 -6.63
CA PHE A 102 -5.65 -3.56 -7.12
C PHE A 102 -4.99 -4.32 -8.26
N LEU A 103 -5.03 -5.63 -8.19
CA LEU A 103 -4.50 -6.47 -9.24
C LEU A 103 -5.48 -7.59 -9.60
N GLY A 104 -5.63 -8.59 -8.76
CA GLY A 104 -6.47 -9.75 -9.05
C GLY A 104 -7.94 -9.40 -9.21
N ASP A 105 -8.46 -8.49 -8.39
CA ASP A 105 -9.85 -8.07 -8.43
C ASP A 105 -10.22 -7.40 -9.75
N ILE A 106 -9.36 -6.52 -10.25
CA ILE A 106 -9.58 -5.85 -11.54
C ILE A 106 -9.42 -6.83 -12.70
N TRP A 107 -8.38 -7.69 -12.67
CA TRP A 107 -8.14 -8.67 -13.72
C TRP A 107 -9.32 -9.64 -13.89
N GLN A 108 -9.91 -10.09 -12.79
CA GLN A 108 -11.07 -10.97 -12.84
C GLN A 108 -12.31 -10.28 -13.44
N ARG A 109 -12.37 -8.96 -13.39
CA ARG A 109 -13.51 -8.17 -13.88
C ARG A 109 -13.29 -7.59 -15.27
N MET A 110 -12.16 -7.85 -15.90
CA MET A 110 -11.83 -7.25 -17.21
C MET A 110 -12.87 -7.55 -18.29
N ASN A 111 -13.50 -8.72 -18.23
CA ASN A 111 -14.53 -9.11 -19.20
C ASN A 111 -15.97 -8.87 -18.70
N ASP A 112 -16.13 -8.25 -17.53
CA ASP A 112 -17.44 -7.95 -16.97
C ASP A 112 -17.98 -6.70 -17.68
N PRO A 113 -19.25 -6.75 -18.20
CA PRO A 113 -19.85 -5.57 -18.83
C PRO A 113 -20.06 -4.39 -17.87
N HIS A 114 -20.03 -4.65 -16.58
CA HIS A 114 -20.20 -3.64 -15.55
C HIS A 114 -18.89 -3.14 -14.94
N VAL A 115 -17.75 -3.46 -15.55
CA VAL A 115 -16.42 -3.08 -15.04
C VAL A 115 -16.29 -1.56 -14.90
N SER A 116 -16.85 -0.78 -15.81
CA SER A 116 -16.77 0.68 -15.74
C SER A 116 -17.51 1.24 -14.52
N THR A 117 -18.67 0.67 -14.17
CA THR A 117 -19.40 1.05 -12.97
C THR A 117 -18.59 0.71 -11.71
N TYR A 118 -17.96 -0.46 -11.70
CA TYR A 118 -17.09 -0.89 -10.58
C TYR A 118 -15.90 0.05 -10.42
N LEU A 119 -15.23 0.40 -11.50
CA LEU A 119 -14.10 1.33 -11.48
C LEU A 119 -14.51 2.72 -10.99
N SER A 120 -15.69 3.18 -11.37
CA SER A 120 -16.23 4.46 -10.87
C SER A 120 -16.47 4.43 -9.36
N ALA A 121 -16.99 3.32 -8.85
CA ALA A 121 -17.20 3.13 -7.41
C ALA A 121 -15.87 3.09 -6.66
N LEU A 122 -14.86 2.40 -7.21
CA LEU A 122 -13.50 2.38 -6.66
C LEU A 122 -12.92 3.78 -6.58
N ARG A 123 -13.04 4.55 -7.65
CA ARG A 123 -12.52 5.91 -7.71
C ARG A 123 -13.12 6.80 -6.64
N LYS A 124 -14.42 6.69 -6.41
CA LYS A 124 -15.12 7.45 -5.37
C LYS A 124 -14.62 7.10 -3.97
N ARG A 125 -14.42 5.82 -3.69
CA ARG A 125 -13.93 5.39 -2.38
C ARG A 125 -12.47 5.75 -2.17
N LEU A 126 -11.64 5.64 -3.20
CA LEU A 126 -10.23 5.98 -3.12
C LEU A 126 -10.00 7.48 -2.96
N SER A 127 -10.90 8.33 -3.43
CA SER A 127 -10.78 9.77 -3.24
C SER A 127 -10.79 10.19 -1.77
N ARG A 128 -11.38 9.38 -0.89
CA ARG A 128 -11.36 9.62 0.56
C ARG A 128 -9.96 9.52 1.15
N PHE A 129 -9.08 8.71 0.57
CA PHE A 129 -7.68 8.66 1.02
C PHE A 129 -6.96 9.99 0.74
N GLN A 130 -7.22 10.59 -0.41
CA GLN A 130 -6.60 11.85 -0.80
C GLN A 130 -7.05 13.00 0.11
N SER A 131 -8.33 13.10 0.40
CA SER A 131 -8.84 14.16 1.29
C SER A 131 -8.29 14.06 2.71
N CYS A 132 -8.09 12.84 3.21
CA CYS A 132 -7.44 12.66 4.51
C CYS A 132 -5.97 13.08 4.50
N GLN A 133 -5.27 12.89 3.40
CA GLN A 133 -3.88 13.31 3.27
C GLN A 133 -3.75 14.82 3.19
N GLU A 134 -4.64 15.46 2.48
CA GLU A 134 -4.67 16.93 2.39
C GLU A 134 -4.97 17.58 3.73
N LEU A 135 -5.93 17.02 4.47
CA LEU A 135 -6.23 17.50 5.82
C LEU A 135 -5.04 17.35 6.77
N LYS A 136 -4.31 16.24 6.68
CA LYS A 136 -3.11 16.04 7.49
C LYS A 136 -1.99 17.02 7.13
N ARG A 137 -1.82 17.32 5.84
CA ARG A 137 -0.87 18.35 5.40
C ARG A 137 -1.24 19.73 5.93
N PHE A 138 -2.53 20.05 5.97
CA PHE A 138 -3.03 21.31 6.50
C PHE A 138 -2.79 21.43 8.01
N CYS A 139 -2.99 20.35 8.75
CA CYS A 139 -2.76 20.36 10.20
C CYS A 139 -1.27 20.41 10.58
N HIS A 140 -0.36 20.02 9.69
CA HIS A 140 1.08 20.04 9.97
C HIS A 140 1.74 21.40 9.64
N ASN A 141 1.07 22.25 8.85
CA ASN A 141 1.59 23.56 8.46
C ASN A 141 1.02 24.71 9.30
N THR A 142 0.22 24.40 10.27
CA THR A 142 -0.25 25.33 11.28
C THR A 142 0.36 25.00 12.64
#